data_7b6ed059b1fb1f0c6805e81cce2429e7
#
_entry.id   7b6ed059b1fb1f0c6805e81cce2429e7
#
_cell.length_a   1.000
_cell.length_b   1.000
_cell.length_c   1.000
_cell.angle_alpha   90.00
_cell.angle_beta   90.00
_cell.angle_gamma   90.00
#
_symmetry.space_group_name_H-M   'P 1'
#
loop_
_entity.id
_entity.type
_entity.pdbx_description
1 polymer ?
#
loop_
_entity_poly.entity_id
_entity_poly.type
_entity_poly.pdbx_seq_one_letter_code
_entity_poly.pdbx_strand_id
1 'polypeptide(L)'
;MIRYTRVNNSVFAYFDKGYSYTYWVDDLLRYFIKHSPNISSCIVADIVHDVLSECAESGMKFYGEAKCHPDDEYSQAIGQHIAKHRLLDKYLTVRSRIAIRLAKDVSKTHYRLEKIAKIDRKKDW
;
A
#
# COMPACT_ATOMS: atom_id res chain seq x y z
N MET A 1 3.37 14.92 -2.55
CA MET A 1 2.44 16.06 -2.35
C MET A 1 1.03 15.61 -2.72
N ILE A 2 0.06 16.03 -1.93
CA ILE A 2 -1.35 15.68 -2.16
C ILE A 2 -2.02 16.80 -2.94
N ARG A 3 -2.74 16.44 -3.99
CA ARG A 3 -3.55 17.37 -4.79
C ARG A 3 -5.03 17.11 -4.55
N TYR A 4 -5.83 18.14 -4.82
CA TYR A 4 -7.27 18.11 -4.63
C TYR A 4 -8.00 18.52 -5.90
N THR A 5 -9.10 17.85 -6.18
CA THR A 5 -10.01 18.20 -7.27
C THR A 5 -11.43 18.18 -6.73
N ARG A 6 -12.22 19.19 -7.11
CA ARG A 6 -13.63 19.26 -6.77
C ARG A 6 -14.47 18.91 -8.01
N VAL A 7 -15.41 18.00 -7.82
CA VAL A 7 -16.43 17.69 -8.84
C VAL A 7 -17.78 17.74 -8.16
N ASN A 8 -18.62 18.70 -8.54
CA ASN A 8 -19.91 18.98 -7.88
C ASN A 8 -19.69 19.24 -6.38
N ASN A 9 -20.31 18.44 -5.51
CA ASN A 9 -20.18 18.55 -4.06
C ASN A 9 -19.17 17.55 -3.47
N SER A 10 -18.34 16.96 -4.30
CA SER A 10 -17.32 16.02 -3.86
C SER A 10 -15.94 16.61 -4.02
N VAL A 11 -15.07 16.34 -3.02
CA VAL A 11 -13.64 16.68 -3.07
C VAL A 11 -12.86 15.37 -3.13
N PHE A 12 -11.92 15.31 -4.06
CA PHE A 12 -11.03 14.16 -4.22
C PHE A 12 -9.61 14.55 -3.86
N ALA A 13 -8.96 13.77 -3.00
CA ALA A 13 -7.55 13.91 -2.67
C ALA A 13 -6.77 12.77 -3.29
N TYR A 14 -5.66 13.07 -3.96
CA TYR A 14 -4.82 12.09 -4.62
C TYR A 14 -3.35 12.53 -4.58
N PHE A 15 -2.44 11.59 -4.78
CA PHE A 15 -1.02 11.91 -4.84
C PHE A 15 -0.65 12.61 -6.15
N ASP A 16 0.39 13.43 -6.11
CA ASP A 16 0.75 14.42 -7.12
C ASP A 16 0.81 13.89 -8.56
N LYS A 17 1.21 12.66 -8.79
CA LYS A 17 1.27 12.06 -10.13
C LYS A 17 -0.02 11.36 -10.51
N GLY A 18 -1.13 11.74 -9.89
CA GLY A 18 -2.44 11.18 -10.11
C GLY A 18 -2.79 10.09 -9.10
N TYR A 19 -3.99 9.57 -9.25
CA TYR A 19 -4.56 8.55 -8.39
C TYR A 19 -4.44 7.15 -9.01
N SER A 20 -3.45 6.97 -9.89
CA SER A 20 -3.29 5.73 -10.64
C SER A 20 -2.69 4.62 -9.76
N TYR A 21 -3.11 3.42 -10.05
CA TYR A 21 -2.54 2.19 -9.52
C TYR A 21 -0.99 2.18 -9.66
N THR A 22 -0.48 2.58 -10.82
CA THR A 22 0.95 2.61 -11.12
C THR A 22 1.73 3.49 -10.16
N TYR A 23 1.20 4.67 -9.82
CA TYR A 23 1.85 5.57 -8.87
C TYR A 23 1.98 4.92 -7.48
N TRP A 24 0.92 4.28 -7.00
CA TRP A 24 0.95 3.59 -5.71
C TRP A 24 1.94 2.43 -5.70
N VAL A 25 1.99 1.66 -6.80
CA VAL A 25 2.97 0.59 -6.95
C VAL A 25 4.39 1.14 -6.84
N ASP A 26 4.72 2.17 -7.60
CA ASP A 26 6.07 2.75 -7.62
C ASP A 26 6.47 3.32 -6.26
N ASP A 27 5.57 4.06 -5.61
CA ASP A 27 5.85 4.68 -4.32
C ASP A 27 6.07 3.65 -3.22
N LEU A 28 5.18 2.65 -3.13
CA LEU A 28 5.30 1.58 -2.15
C LEU A 28 6.50 0.68 -2.41
N LEU A 29 6.81 0.41 -3.67
CA LEU A 29 7.98 -0.37 -4.05
C LEU A 29 9.27 0.32 -3.57
N ARG A 30 9.41 1.62 -3.81
CA ARG A 30 10.56 2.40 -3.34
C ARG A 30 10.65 2.40 -1.81
N TYR A 31 9.52 2.58 -1.15
CA TYR A 31 9.46 2.59 0.31
C TYR A 31 9.98 1.26 0.89
N PHE A 32 9.48 0.13 0.41
CA PHE A 32 9.86 -1.17 0.96
C PHE A 32 11.25 -1.62 0.54
N ILE A 33 11.73 -1.28 -0.63
CA ILE A 33 13.13 -1.53 -1.03
C ILE A 33 14.07 -0.76 -0.09
N LYS A 34 13.76 0.49 0.22
CA LYS A 34 14.58 1.31 1.10
C LYS A 34 14.61 0.79 2.55
N HIS A 35 13.44 0.37 3.06
CA HIS A 35 13.29 -0.03 4.46
C HIS A 35 13.47 -1.53 4.71
N SER A 36 13.71 -2.32 3.68
CA SER A 36 13.91 -3.76 3.78
C SER A 36 15.14 -4.21 2.99
N PRO A 37 16.34 -3.71 3.33
CA PRO A 37 17.54 -3.94 2.53
C PRO A 37 17.98 -5.41 2.50
N ASN A 38 17.52 -6.22 3.45
CA ASN A 38 17.87 -7.64 3.55
C ASN A 38 16.90 -8.56 2.78
N ILE A 39 15.89 -7.99 2.15
CA ILE A 39 14.90 -8.73 1.35
C ILE A 39 15.19 -8.45 -0.12
N SER A 40 15.17 -9.50 -0.95
CA SER A 40 15.33 -9.36 -2.41
C SER A 40 14.30 -8.37 -2.97
N SER A 41 14.74 -7.47 -3.83
CA SER A 41 13.85 -6.52 -4.50
C SER A 41 12.80 -7.21 -5.36
N CYS A 42 13.10 -8.40 -5.89
CA CYS A 42 12.13 -9.20 -6.63
C CYS A 42 10.98 -9.68 -5.73
N ILE A 43 11.30 -10.13 -4.52
CA ILE A 43 10.29 -10.54 -3.53
C ILE A 43 9.44 -9.33 -3.12
N VAL A 44 10.07 -8.20 -2.85
CA VAL A 44 9.35 -6.96 -2.52
C VAL A 44 8.40 -6.57 -3.66
N ALA A 45 8.89 -6.59 -4.91
CA ALA A 45 8.06 -6.25 -6.07
C ALA A 45 6.86 -7.18 -6.22
N ASP A 46 7.05 -8.49 -6.09
CA ASP A 46 5.98 -9.47 -6.19
C ASP A 46 4.89 -9.23 -5.14
N ILE A 47 5.29 -9.00 -3.90
CA ILE A 47 4.33 -8.79 -2.80
C ILE A 47 3.59 -7.46 -2.95
N VAL A 48 4.28 -6.38 -3.33
CA VAL A 48 3.65 -5.09 -3.60
C VAL A 48 2.62 -5.21 -4.71
N HIS A 49 2.97 -5.84 -5.82
CA HIS A 49 2.04 -6.06 -6.93
C HIS A 49 0.85 -6.92 -6.53
N ASP A 50 1.08 -8.00 -5.80
CA ASP A 50 0.01 -8.91 -5.36
C ASP A 50 -1.00 -8.19 -4.46
N VAL A 51 -0.53 -7.45 -3.46
CA VAL A 51 -1.42 -6.72 -2.54
C VAL A 51 -2.21 -5.65 -3.27
N LEU A 52 -1.56 -4.86 -4.12
CA LEU A 52 -2.25 -3.80 -4.86
C LEU A 52 -3.22 -4.36 -5.89
N SER A 53 -2.89 -5.47 -6.55
CA SER A 53 -3.83 -6.15 -7.45
C SER A 53 -5.08 -6.63 -6.72
N GLU A 54 -4.92 -7.23 -5.55
CA GLU A 54 -6.04 -7.65 -4.71
C GLU A 54 -6.92 -6.46 -4.30
N CYS A 55 -6.30 -5.33 -3.92
CA CYS A 55 -7.03 -4.12 -3.59
C CYS A 55 -7.83 -3.58 -4.78
N ALA A 56 -7.21 -3.54 -5.96
CA ALA A 56 -7.87 -3.09 -7.19
C ALA A 56 -9.04 -4.00 -7.58
N GLU A 57 -8.86 -5.32 -7.49
CA GLU A 57 -9.90 -6.31 -7.77
C GLU A 57 -11.07 -6.21 -6.81
N SER A 58 -10.82 -5.83 -5.56
CA SER A 58 -11.89 -5.61 -4.57
C SER A 58 -12.65 -4.28 -4.77
N GLY A 59 -12.26 -3.49 -5.76
CA GLY A 59 -12.91 -2.22 -6.08
C GLY A 59 -12.36 -1.01 -5.33
N MET A 60 -11.21 -1.14 -4.68
CA MET A 60 -10.60 0.00 -3.98
C MET A 60 -10.23 1.10 -4.97
N LYS A 61 -10.55 2.34 -4.63
CA LYS A 61 -10.14 3.53 -5.38
C LYS A 61 -8.86 4.12 -4.77
N PHE A 62 -7.93 4.55 -5.62
CA PHE A 62 -6.63 5.06 -5.20
C PHE A 62 -6.66 6.58 -4.95
N TYR A 63 -7.76 7.05 -4.37
CA TYR A 63 -7.96 8.43 -3.95
C TYR A 63 -8.86 8.46 -2.71
N GLY A 64 -8.82 9.57 -1.98
CA GLY A 64 -9.76 9.85 -0.90
C GLY A 64 -10.88 10.76 -1.39
N GLU A 65 -12.09 10.51 -0.98
CA GLU A 65 -13.26 11.29 -1.38
C GLU A 65 -14.02 11.79 -0.15
N ALA A 66 -14.42 13.06 -0.20
CA ALA A 66 -15.33 13.66 0.76
C ALA A 66 -16.53 14.20 0.01
N LYS A 67 -17.73 13.74 0.37
CA LYS A 67 -19.00 14.23 -0.20
C LYS A 67 -19.63 15.22 0.76
N CYS A 68 -20.02 16.40 0.24
CA CYS A 68 -20.83 17.34 0.97
C CYS A 68 -22.29 16.93 0.83
N HIS A 69 -23.00 16.86 1.96
CA HIS A 69 -24.45 16.61 1.93
C HIS A 69 -25.18 17.77 1.24
N PRO A 70 -26.21 17.53 0.41
CA PRO A 70 -26.90 18.61 -0.30
C PRO A 70 -27.47 19.72 0.60
N ASP A 71 -27.83 19.38 1.84
CA ASP A 71 -28.38 20.31 2.81
C ASP A 71 -27.31 21.04 3.64
N ASP A 72 -26.03 20.65 3.51
CA ASP A 72 -24.92 21.24 4.23
C ASP A 72 -24.26 22.34 3.42
N GLU A 73 -23.78 23.38 4.11
CA GLU A 73 -22.96 24.40 3.47
C GLU A 73 -21.59 23.80 3.11
N TYR A 74 -21.20 23.94 1.85
CA TYR A 74 -19.93 23.44 1.39
C TYR A 74 -18.77 24.24 1.99
N SER A 75 -17.82 23.54 2.62
CA SER A 75 -16.54 24.10 3.07
C SER A 75 -15.39 23.38 2.38
N GLN A 76 -14.64 24.11 1.56
CA GLN A 76 -13.49 23.57 0.84
C GLN A 76 -12.42 23.04 1.81
N ALA A 77 -12.14 23.77 2.88
CA ALA A 77 -11.13 23.38 3.85
C ALA A 77 -11.50 22.09 4.56
N ILE A 78 -12.76 21.94 4.99
CA ILE A 78 -13.25 20.72 5.64
C ILE A 78 -13.26 19.56 4.65
N GLY A 79 -13.74 19.78 3.43
CA GLY A 79 -13.77 18.75 2.39
C GLY A 79 -12.38 18.23 2.05
N GLN A 80 -11.40 19.11 1.88
CA GLN A 80 -10.03 18.73 1.63
C GLN A 80 -9.41 17.95 2.79
N HIS A 81 -9.69 18.37 4.02
CA HIS A 81 -9.19 17.69 5.21
C HIS A 81 -9.71 16.25 5.31
N ILE A 82 -11.01 16.05 5.12
CA ILE A 82 -11.64 14.72 5.15
C ILE A 82 -11.11 13.85 4.01
N ALA A 83 -11.03 14.38 2.79
CA ALA A 83 -10.54 13.65 1.63
C ALA A 83 -9.08 13.22 1.82
N LYS A 84 -8.24 14.10 2.36
CA LYS A 84 -6.85 13.80 2.70
C LYS A 84 -6.75 12.65 3.71
N HIS A 85 -7.51 12.71 4.79
CA HIS A 85 -7.51 11.64 5.80
C HIS A 85 -7.92 10.30 5.21
N ARG A 86 -8.95 10.29 4.38
CA ARG A 86 -9.40 9.05 3.72
C ARG A 86 -8.35 8.49 2.75
N LEU A 87 -7.65 9.35 2.03
CA LEU A 87 -6.53 8.93 1.18
C LEU A 87 -5.40 8.31 2.01
N LEU A 88 -4.96 8.99 3.07
CA LEU A 88 -3.87 8.53 3.93
C LEU A 88 -4.22 7.24 4.66
N ASP A 89 -5.46 7.09 5.12
CA ASP A 89 -5.91 5.85 5.76
C ASP A 89 -5.83 4.66 4.81
N LYS A 90 -6.27 4.83 3.58
CA LYS A 90 -6.14 3.79 2.54
C LYS A 90 -4.68 3.44 2.28
N TYR A 91 -3.84 4.44 2.07
CA TYR A 91 -2.42 4.24 1.79
C TYR A 91 -1.71 3.51 2.93
N LEU A 92 -1.93 3.93 4.17
CA LEU A 92 -1.32 3.31 5.35
C LEU A 92 -1.84 1.88 5.57
N THR A 93 -3.12 1.63 5.30
CA THR A 93 -3.70 0.28 5.37
C THR A 93 -3.03 -0.65 4.37
N VAL A 94 -2.86 -0.22 3.13
CA VAL A 94 -2.19 -1.00 2.09
C VAL A 94 -0.73 -1.24 2.47
N ARG A 95 -0.02 -0.21 2.93
CA ARG A 95 1.36 -0.33 3.38
C ARG A 95 1.52 -1.35 4.50
N SER A 96 0.61 -1.33 5.47
CA SER A 96 0.60 -2.30 6.58
C SER A 96 0.38 -3.72 6.09
N ARG A 97 -0.53 -3.93 5.13
CA ARG A 97 -0.77 -5.26 4.55
C ARG A 97 0.45 -5.80 3.83
N ILE A 98 1.17 -4.96 3.10
CA ILE A 98 2.43 -5.33 2.45
C ILE A 98 3.47 -5.71 3.50
N ALA A 99 3.64 -4.90 4.54
CA ALA A 99 4.59 -5.16 5.61
C ALA A 99 4.34 -6.51 6.30
N ILE A 100 3.07 -6.83 6.58
CA ILE A 100 2.69 -8.11 7.18
C ILE A 100 3.05 -9.28 6.26
N ARG A 101 2.78 -9.17 4.97
CA ARG A 101 3.14 -10.23 4.01
C ARG A 101 4.63 -10.43 3.86
N LEU A 102 5.40 -9.34 3.83
CA LEU A 102 6.85 -9.41 3.81
C LEU A 102 7.39 -10.12 5.05
N ALA A 103 6.88 -9.79 6.23
CA ALA A 103 7.27 -10.44 7.46
C ALA A 103 6.97 -11.94 7.46
N LYS A 104 5.81 -12.34 6.95
CA LYS A 104 5.44 -13.76 6.81
C LYS A 104 6.34 -14.49 5.83
N ASP A 105 6.66 -13.89 4.70
CA ASP A 105 7.52 -14.48 3.68
C ASP A 105 8.94 -14.71 4.21
N VAL A 106 9.50 -13.73 4.90
CA VAL A 106 10.82 -13.86 5.54
C VAL A 106 10.83 -14.99 6.57
N SER A 107 9.80 -15.08 7.40
CA SER A 107 9.67 -16.14 8.39
C SER A 107 9.63 -17.54 7.75
N LYS A 108 8.88 -17.69 6.67
CA LYS A 108 8.81 -18.96 5.92
C LYS A 108 10.16 -19.34 5.33
N THR A 109 10.86 -18.39 4.73
CA THR A 109 12.18 -18.61 4.14
C THR A 109 13.19 -19.03 5.21
N HIS A 110 13.21 -18.37 6.34
CA HIS A 110 14.07 -18.71 7.47
C HIS A 110 13.81 -20.13 7.97
N TYR A 111 12.55 -20.49 8.15
CA TYR A 111 12.16 -21.83 8.57
C TYR A 111 12.61 -22.92 7.57
N ARG A 112 12.47 -22.68 6.29
CA ARG A 112 12.94 -23.60 5.24
C ARG A 112 14.46 -23.78 5.28
N LEU A 113 15.21 -22.71 5.45
CA LEU A 113 16.66 -22.76 5.54
C LEU A 113 17.13 -23.53 6.77
N GLU A 114 16.47 -23.34 7.91
CA GLU A 114 16.75 -24.12 9.12
C GLU A 114 16.53 -25.62 8.91
N LYS A 115 15.44 -26.00 8.23
CA LYS A 115 15.17 -27.40 7.91
C LYS A 115 16.25 -28.01 7.01
N ILE A 116 16.67 -27.28 5.98
CA ILE A 116 17.72 -27.72 5.06
C ILE A 116 19.03 -27.93 5.83
N ALA A 117 19.41 -26.99 6.69
CA ALA A 117 20.62 -27.11 7.51
C ALA A 117 20.58 -28.32 8.42
N LYS A 118 19.43 -28.65 9.01
CA LYS A 118 19.26 -29.86 9.84
C LYS A 118 19.42 -31.15 9.03
N ILE A 119 18.89 -31.20 7.82
CA ILE A 119 18.99 -32.34 6.92
C ILE A 119 20.46 -32.56 6.51
N ASP A 120 21.16 -31.50 6.14
CA ASP A 120 22.57 -31.59 5.75
C ASP A 120 23.45 -32.09 6.91
N ARG A 121 23.21 -31.63 8.13
CA ARG A 121 23.91 -32.14 9.32
C ARG A 121 23.68 -33.63 9.54
N LYS A 122 22.49 -34.13 9.27
CA LYS A 122 22.19 -35.57 9.39
C LYS A 122 22.85 -36.39 8.31
N LYS A 123 23.11 -35.85 7.14
CA LYS A 123 23.81 -36.54 6.05
C LYS A 123 25.31 -36.67 6.26
N ASP A 124 25.89 -35.80 7.07
CA ASP A 124 27.31 -35.83 7.38
C ASP A 124 27.69 -36.88 8.44
N TRP A 125 26.73 -37.63 8.92
CA TRP A 125 26.94 -38.73 9.87
C TRP A 125 27.03 -40.04 9.10
#